data_167e1969b7ab2c5bd4cefd7474241c13
#
_entry.id   167e1969b7ab2c5bd4cefd7474241c13
#
_cell.length_a   1.000
_cell.length_b   1.000
_cell.length_c   1.000
_cell.angle_alpha   90.00
_cell.angle_beta   90.00
_cell.angle_gamma   90.00
#
_symmetry.space_group_name_H-M   'P 1'
#
loop_
_entity.id
_entity.type
_entity.pdbx_description
1 polymer ?
#
loop_
_entity_poly.entity_id
_entity_poly.type
_entity_poly.pdbx_seq_one_letter_code
_entity_poly.pdbx_strand_id
1 'polypeptide(L)'
;MTLTPSRELSQLQWLESESIHIIREVAAEFERPVILFSGGKDSVVMLHLAVKAFWPAPVPFAVLHVDTGHNFPEVLQFRDETAERLGLRLEVARVQDYIDDGRLRERADGTRNPLQTQPLLDAISEHRFDAVFGGGRRDEEKARAKERVFSLRDEFGQWDPRNQRPELWNLYNGRHTPGQHVRVFPLSNWTELDIWQYIGAEKIELPGLYYAHDREVFERDGMLLAVGPHSEPRQGATVTTRQVRYRTVGDMSCTGAVASPASTVEDVIAEVAATRVTERGATRADDRISEAAMEDRKKEGYF
;
A
#
# COMPACT_ATOMS: atom_id res chain seq x y z
N MET A 1 -8.27 -33.54 -36.14
CA MET A 1 -8.10 -32.21 -35.52
C MET A 1 -7.77 -32.47 -34.08
N THR A 2 -6.50 -32.47 -33.71
CA THR A 2 -6.04 -32.61 -32.32
C THR A 2 -6.21 -31.27 -31.66
N LEU A 3 -7.19 -31.17 -30.77
CA LEU A 3 -7.36 -29.98 -29.90
C LEU A 3 -6.09 -29.88 -29.06
N THR A 4 -5.34 -28.80 -29.25
CA THR A 4 -4.24 -28.43 -28.33
C THR A 4 -4.87 -28.30 -26.96
N PRO A 5 -4.37 -28.96 -25.90
CA PRO A 5 -4.93 -28.81 -24.58
C PRO A 5 -4.85 -27.33 -24.21
N SER A 6 -5.99 -26.75 -23.82
CA SER A 6 -6.02 -25.39 -23.29
C SER A 6 -5.10 -25.35 -22.06
N ARG A 7 -4.04 -24.56 -22.12
CA ARG A 7 -3.13 -24.38 -20.99
C ARG A 7 -3.92 -23.68 -19.90
N GLU A 8 -4.30 -24.41 -18.86
CA GLU A 8 -4.90 -23.80 -17.67
C GLU A 8 -3.90 -22.85 -17.03
N LEU A 9 -4.34 -21.61 -16.76
CA LEU A 9 -3.53 -20.64 -16.06
C LEU A 9 -3.39 -21.06 -14.59
N SER A 10 -2.20 -20.88 -14.01
CA SER A 10 -2.03 -21.00 -12.57
C SER A 10 -2.79 -19.86 -11.84
N GLN A 11 -3.06 -20.01 -10.56
CA GLN A 11 -3.69 -18.98 -9.73
C GLN A 11 -2.98 -17.63 -9.90
N LEU A 12 -1.65 -17.58 -9.79
CA LEU A 12 -0.87 -16.35 -9.93
C LEU A 12 -0.96 -15.75 -11.33
N GLN A 13 -0.94 -16.57 -12.39
CA GLN A 13 -1.11 -16.09 -13.76
C GLN A 13 -2.50 -15.50 -14.00
N TRP A 14 -3.51 -16.04 -13.35
CA TRP A 14 -4.87 -15.50 -13.42
C TRP A 14 -4.97 -14.15 -12.72
N LEU A 15 -4.45 -14.05 -11.50
CA LEU A 15 -4.39 -12.81 -10.73
C LEU A 15 -3.57 -11.72 -11.44
N GLU A 16 -2.42 -12.07 -12.02
CA GLU A 16 -1.60 -11.17 -12.84
C GLU A 16 -2.40 -10.64 -14.04
N SER A 17 -3.05 -11.55 -14.79
CA SER A 17 -3.84 -11.19 -15.98
C SER A 17 -4.98 -10.24 -15.63
N GLU A 18 -5.70 -10.49 -14.52
CA GLU A 18 -6.77 -9.62 -14.02
C GLU A 18 -6.23 -8.24 -13.66
N SER A 19 -5.14 -8.17 -12.89
CA SER A 19 -4.53 -6.91 -12.46
C SER A 19 -4.03 -6.09 -13.65
N ILE A 20 -3.38 -6.73 -14.63
CA ILE A 20 -2.92 -6.07 -15.87
C ILE A 20 -4.12 -5.54 -16.67
N HIS A 21 -5.22 -6.31 -16.75
CA HIS A 21 -6.45 -5.85 -17.41
C HIS A 21 -6.99 -4.60 -16.72
N ILE A 22 -7.14 -4.61 -15.39
CA ILE A 22 -7.61 -3.46 -14.62
C ILE A 22 -6.72 -2.21 -14.86
N ILE A 23 -5.39 -2.37 -14.83
CA ILE A 23 -4.45 -1.27 -15.04
C ILE A 23 -4.60 -0.67 -16.45
N ARG A 24 -4.81 -1.52 -17.47
CA ARG A 24 -5.02 -1.06 -18.86
C ARG A 24 -6.37 -0.41 -19.07
N GLU A 25 -7.44 -0.91 -18.43
CA GLU A 25 -8.77 -0.26 -18.45
C GLU A 25 -8.70 1.15 -17.88
N VAL A 26 -8.01 1.33 -16.75
CA VAL A 26 -7.81 2.66 -16.17
C VAL A 26 -7.05 3.59 -17.10
N ALA A 27 -5.99 3.12 -17.74
CA ALA A 27 -5.22 3.93 -18.69
C ALA A 27 -6.04 4.32 -19.95
N ALA A 28 -7.07 3.54 -20.29
CA ALA A 28 -7.96 3.81 -21.42
C ALA A 28 -9.13 4.72 -21.06
N GLU A 29 -9.64 4.65 -19.83
CA GLU A 29 -10.84 5.38 -19.40
C GLU A 29 -10.55 6.73 -18.75
N PHE A 30 -9.37 6.91 -18.14
CA PHE A 30 -9.04 8.08 -17.33
C PHE A 30 -7.97 8.94 -17.98
N GLU A 31 -8.05 10.26 -17.76
CA GLU A 31 -7.09 11.21 -18.36
C GLU A 31 -5.79 11.32 -17.54
N ARG A 32 -5.89 11.21 -16.23
CA ARG A 32 -4.79 11.49 -15.29
C ARG A 32 -4.69 10.46 -14.15
N PRO A 33 -4.42 9.20 -14.47
CA PRO A 33 -4.17 8.20 -13.45
C PRO A 33 -2.88 8.47 -12.65
N VAL A 34 -2.84 8.02 -11.40
CA VAL A 34 -1.65 8.04 -10.54
C VAL A 34 -1.55 6.78 -9.72
N ILE A 35 -0.33 6.25 -9.52
CA ILE A 35 -0.06 5.12 -8.63
C ILE A 35 0.38 5.65 -7.27
N LEU A 36 -0.30 5.25 -6.18
CA LEU A 36 0.20 5.46 -4.83
C LEU A 36 1.33 4.48 -4.53
N PHE A 37 2.50 5.02 -4.25
CA PHE A 37 3.71 4.23 -4.02
C PHE A 37 4.27 4.51 -2.63
N SER A 38 3.92 3.66 -1.68
CA SER A 38 4.41 3.75 -0.29
C SER A 38 5.76 3.07 -0.06
N GLY A 39 6.33 2.36 -1.07
CA GLY A 39 7.46 1.46 -0.89
C GLY A 39 7.11 0.16 -0.17
N GLY A 40 5.86 -0.03 0.21
CA GLY A 40 5.35 -1.28 0.77
C GLY A 40 5.21 -2.36 -0.30
N LYS A 41 5.31 -3.65 0.08
CA LYS A 41 5.30 -4.80 -0.84
C LYS A 41 4.14 -4.79 -1.84
N ASP A 42 2.94 -4.42 -1.40
CA ASP A 42 1.74 -4.39 -2.26
C ASP A 42 1.86 -3.27 -3.32
N SER A 43 2.33 -2.09 -2.94
CA SER A 43 2.58 -1.00 -3.88
C SER A 43 3.73 -1.31 -4.85
N VAL A 44 4.73 -2.07 -4.41
CA VAL A 44 5.84 -2.52 -5.27
C VAL A 44 5.34 -3.55 -6.29
N VAL A 45 4.54 -4.53 -5.86
CA VAL A 45 3.90 -5.50 -6.78
C VAL A 45 2.98 -4.80 -7.77
N MET A 46 2.18 -3.85 -7.32
CA MET A 46 1.30 -3.05 -8.19
C MET A 46 2.09 -2.26 -9.24
N LEU A 47 3.20 -1.64 -8.86
CA LEU A 47 4.08 -0.95 -9.79
C LEU A 47 4.74 -1.92 -10.78
N HIS A 48 5.19 -3.10 -10.34
CA HIS A 48 5.72 -4.14 -11.21
C HIS A 48 4.69 -4.59 -12.26
N LEU A 49 3.45 -4.79 -11.85
CA LEU A 49 2.33 -5.13 -12.75
C LEU A 49 2.05 -4.00 -13.74
N ALA A 50 2.15 -2.73 -13.32
CA ALA A 50 2.02 -1.59 -14.23
C ALA A 50 3.14 -1.56 -15.28
N VAL A 51 4.38 -1.84 -14.90
CA VAL A 51 5.49 -1.97 -15.84
C VAL A 51 5.21 -3.11 -16.84
N LYS A 52 4.77 -4.28 -16.38
CA LYS A 52 4.38 -5.40 -17.27
C LYS A 52 3.22 -5.03 -18.19
N ALA A 53 2.23 -4.28 -17.69
CA ALA A 53 1.04 -3.89 -18.46
C ALA A 53 1.38 -3.07 -19.71
N PHE A 54 2.44 -2.26 -19.67
CA PHE A 54 2.82 -1.36 -20.76
C PHE A 54 4.09 -1.75 -21.48
N TRP A 55 4.79 -2.79 -21.03
CA TRP A 55 6.02 -3.24 -21.70
C TRP A 55 5.84 -3.42 -23.22
N PRO A 56 6.78 -2.91 -24.08
CA PRO A 56 8.05 -2.27 -23.75
C PRO A 56 7.98 -0.73 -23.54
N ALA A 57 6.80 -0.13 -23.58
CA ALA A 57 6.63 1.31 -23.31
C ALA A 57 6.77 1.60 -21.81
N PRO A 58 7.16 2.84 -21.42
CA PRO A 58 7.15 3.25 -20.02
C PRO A 58 5.73 3.31 -19.45
N VAL A 59 5.61 3.28 -18.13
CA VAL A 59 4.34 3.50 -17.42
C VAL A 59 3.82 4.92 -17.75
N PRO A 60 2.58 5.07 -18.26
CA PRO A 60 2.10 6.34 -18.81
C PRO A 60 1.63 7.36 -17.77
N PHE A 61 1.66 7.04 -16.48
CA PHE A 61 1.16 7.88 -15.40
C PHE A 61 2.17 8.13 -14.30
N ALA A 62 1.89 9.14 -13.47
CA ALA A 62 2.74 9.50 -12.34
C ALA A 62 2.66 8.47 -11.20
N VAL A 63 3.65 8.54 -10.34
CA VAL A 63 3.71 7.83 -9.06
C VAL A 63 3.68 8.87 -7.95
N LEU A 64 2.79 8.73 -6.98
CA LEU A 64 2.64 9.64 -5.86
C LEU A 64 3.02 8.95 -4.55
N HIS A 65 3.94 9.55 -3.81
CA HIS A 65 4.30 9.16 -2.46
C HIS A 65 3.84 10.23 -1.47
N VAL A 66 3.19 9.81 -0.38
CA VAL A 66 2.91 10.71 0.74
C VAL A 66 3.97 10.48 1.81
N ASP A 67 4.83 11.46 2.00
CA ASP A 67 5.92 11.43 2.96
C ASP A 67 5.45 12.00 4.30
N THR A 68 5.40 11.15 5.32
CA THR A 68 5.03 11.57 6.68
C THR A 68 6.16 12.30 7.40
N GLY A 69 7.40 12.20 6.92
CA GLY A 69 8.61 12.57 7.65
C GLY A 69 9.01 11.54 8.72
N HIS A 70 8.18 10.50 8.94
CA HIS A 70 8.44 9.41 9.89
C HIS A 70 8.61 8.05 9.18
N ASN A 71 8.77 8.05 7.87
CA ASN A 71 9.04 6.86 7.10
C ASN A 71 10.41 6.26 7.45
N PHE A 72 10.54 4.94 7.30
CA PHE A 72 11.84 4.27 7.42
C PHE A 72 12.80 4.78 6.33
N PRO A 73 14.06 5.14 6.66
CA PRO A 73 15.04 5.60 5.67
C PRO A 73 15.24 4.60 4.52
N GLU A 74 15.22 3.30 4.83
CA GLU A 74 15.36 2.23 3.85
C GLU A 74 14.23 2.22 2.81
N VAL A 75 13.03 2.66 3.20
CA VAL A 75 11.88 2.78 2.30
C VAL A 75 12.00 3.98 1.38
N LEU A 76 12.44 5.11 1.93
CA LEU A 76 12.67 6.33 1.13
C LEU A 76 13.77 6.11 0.09
N GLN A 77 14.88 5.49 0.50
CA GLN A 77 15.96 5.12 -0.40
C GLN A 77 15.45 4.18 -1.52
N PHE A 78 14.75 3.11 -1.16
CA PHE A 78 14.19 2.16 -2.13
C PHE A 78 13.21 2.82 -3.09
N ARG A 79 12.38 3.77 -2.61
CA ARG A 79 11.46 4.57 -3.44
C ARG A 79 12.23 5.35 -4.49
N ASP A 80 13.26 6.09 -4.08
CA ASP A 80 14.00 6.97 -4.95
C ASP A 80 14.80 6.17 -6.00
N GLU A 81 15.50 5.11 -5.59
CA GLU A 81 16.22 4.19 -6.47
C GLU A 81 15.29 3.51 -7.49
N THR A 82 14.09 3.11 -7.05
CA THR A 82 13.08 2.50 -7.93
C THR A 82 12.55 3.50 -8.95
N ALA A 83 12.26 4.73 -8.51
CA ALA A 83 11.77 5.78 -9.39
C ALA A 83 12.81 6.15 -10.45
N GLU A 84 14.08 6.29 -10.06
CA GLU A 84 15.18 6.56 -10.98
C GLU A 84 15.39 5.41 -11.98
N ARG A 85 15.49 4.18 -11.50
CA ARG A 85 15.72 2.98 -12.31
C ARG A 85 14.66 2.76 -13.37
N LEU A 86 13.41 3.06 -13.04
CA LEU A 86 12.26 2.89 -13.95
C LEU A 86 11.88 4.15 -14.73
N GLY A 87 12.60 5.27 -14.51
CA GLY A 87 12.33 6.55 -15.16
C GLY A 87 10.91 7.09 -14.84
N LEU A 88 10.43 6.91 -13.61
CA LEU A 88 9.08 7.30 -13.20
C LEU A 88 9.02 8.80 -12.88
N ARG A 89 7.88 9.41 -13.19
CA ARG A 89 7.53 10.73 -12.68
C ARG A 89 7.06 10.60 -11.25
N LEU A 90 7.95 10.80 -10.28
CA LEU A 90 7.66 10.73 -8.85
C LEU A 90 7.22 12.10 -8.33
N GLU A 91 5.99 12.15 -7.79
CA GLU A 91 5.44 13.27 -7.04
C GLU A 91 5.51 12.94 -5.55
N VAL A 92 5.87 13.90 -4.71
CA VAL A 92 5.99 13.69 -3.25
C VAL A 92 5.20 14.75 -2.51
N ALA A 93 4.13 14.33 -1.84
CA ALA A 93 3.35 15.17 -0.94
C ALA A 93 3.87 15.02 0.50
N ARG A 94 4.38 16.09 1.10
CA ARG A 94 5.03 16.04 2.42
C ARG A 94 4.12 16.55 3.51
N VAL A 95 3.89 15.73 4.53
CA VAL A 95 3.14 16.15 5.75
C VAL A 95 3.86 17.30 6.45
N GLN A 96 5.21 17.32 6.43
CA GLN A 96 5.99 18.37 7.07
C GLN A 96 5.67 19.76 6.51
N ASP A 97 5.51 19.89 5.20
CA ASP A 97 5.19 21.18 4.56
C ASP A 97 3.86 21.76 5.10
N TYR A 98 2.89 20.88 5.37
CA TYR A 98 1.59 21.25 5.94
C TYR A 98 1.67 21.65 7.42
N ILE A 99 2.58 21.05 8.16
CA ILE A 99 2.84 21.41 9.56
C ILE A 99 3.54 22.76 9.62
N ASP A 100 4.56 22.97 8.78
CA ASP A 100 5.33 24.22 8.72
C ASP A 100 4.45 25.42 8.30
N ASP A 101 3.50 25.18 7.39
CA ASP A 101 2.51 26.17 6.95
C ASP A 101 1.36 26.38 7.96
N GLY A 102 1.31 25.59 9.04
CA GLY A 102 0.25 25.67 10.06
C GLY A 102 -1.10 25.10 9.62
N ARG A 103 -1.17 24.42 8.47
CA ARG A 103 -2.38 23.75 7.96
C ARG A 103 -2.69 22.45 8.71
N LEU A 104 -1.66 21.78 9.20
CA LEU A 104 -1.77 20.62 10.07
C LEU A 104 -1.03 20.86 11.40
N ARG A 105 -1.43 20.13 12.43
CA ARG A 105 -0.77 20.16 13.73
C ARG A 105 -0.28 18.77 14.10
N GLU A 106 0.92 18.72 14.70
CA GLU A 106 1.43 17.49 15.31
C GLU A 106 0.41 16.93 16.31
N ARG A 107 0.25 15.63 16.29
CA ARG A 107 -0.59 14.94 17.26
C ARG A 107 0.16 14.77 18.58
N ALA A 108 -0.58 14.77 19.68
CA ALA A 108 0.02 14.60 21.03
C ALA A 108 0.71 13.24 21.21
N ASP A 109 0.32 12.23 20.44
CA ASP A 109 0.92 10.88 20.41
C ASP A 109 2.12 10.77 19.46
N GLY A 110 2.47 11.85 18.74
CA GLY A 110 3.57 11.89 17.78
C GLY A 110 3.32 11.11 16.50
N THR A 111 2.12 10.54 16.29
CA THR A 111 1.82 9.78 15.07
C THR A 111 1.43 10.71 13.93
N ARG A 112 2.00 10.49 12.72
CA ARG A 112 1.71 11.26 11.51
C ARG A 112 0.89 10.49 10.48
N ASN A 113 0.68 9.21 10.70
CA ASN A 113 -0.07 8.37 9.75
C ASN A 113 -1.48 8.93 9.43
N PRO A 114 -2.28 9.42 10.41
CA PRO A 114 -3.56 10.07 10.12
C PRO A 114 -3.45 11.42 9.39
N LEU A 115 -2.29 12.07 9.47
CA LEU A 115 -2.07 13.38 8.84
C LEU A 115 -1.83 13.30 7.32
N GLN A 116 -1.69 12.10 6.75
CA GLN A 116 -1.47 11.89 5.31
C GLN A 116 -2.68 12.25 4.45
N THR A 117 -3.89 12.28 5.02
CA THR A 117 -5.14 12.49 4.28
C THR A 117 -5.14 13.81 3.52
N GLN A 118 -4.86 14.92 4.19
CA GLN A 118 -4.92 16.24 3.58
C GLN A 118 -3.88 16.44 2.47
N PRO A 119 -2.58 16.11 2.68
CA PRO A 119 -1.58 16.18 1.61
C PRO A 119 -1.93 15.30 0.39
N LEU A 120 -2.52 14.13 0.64
CA LEU A 120 -2.96 13.25 -0.43
C LEU A 120 -4.12 13.85 -1.26
N LEU A 121 -5.16 14.37 -0.60
CA LEU A 121 -6.31 14.96 -1.28
C LEU A 121 -5.94 16.24 -2.01
N ASP A 122 -5.08 17.08 -1.42
CA ASP A 122 -4.59 18.28 -2.07
C ASP A 122 -3.75 17.94 -3.32
N ALA A 123 -2.87 16.93 -3.25
CA ALA A 123 -2.11 16.48 -4.40
C ALA A 123 -3.02 15.92 -5.52
N ILE A 124 -4.06 15.16 -5.15
CA ILE A 124 -5.07 14.67 -6.12
C ILE A 124 -5.77 15.85 -6.82
N SER A 125 -6.17 16.85 -6.06
CA SER A 125 -6.85 18.04 -6.59
C SER A 125 -5.93 18.91 -7.46
N GLU A 126 -4.71 19.20 -6.98
CA GLU A 126 -3.73 20.04 -7.65
C GLU A 126 -3.31 19.47 -9.01
N HIS A 127 -2.98 18.17 -9.02
CA HIS A 127 -2.61 17.47 -10.25
C HIS A 127 -3.81 17.01 -11.06
N ARG A 128 -5.05 17.19 -10.55
CA ARG A 128 -6.32 16.74 -11.15
C ARG A 128 -6.30 15.25 -11.48
N PHE A 129 -5.81 14.43 -10.55
CA PHE A 129 -5.85 12.99 -10.72
C PHE A 129 -7.28 12.48 -10.62
N ASP A 130 -7.74 11.79 -11.64
CA ASP A 130 -9.10 11.24 -11.79
C ASP A 130 -9.19 9.75 -11.45
N ALA A 131 -8.06 9.03 -11.51
CA ALA A 131 -7.92 7.65 -11.03
C ALA A 131 -6.68 7.49 -10.15
N VAL A 132 -6.83 6.86 -9.00
CA VAL A 132 -5.77 6.70 -8.01
C VAL A 132 -5.63 5.23 -7.63
N PHE A 133 -4.59 4.59 -8.13
CA PHE A 133 -4.30 3.19 -7.81
C PHE A 133 -3.82 3.03 -6.37
N GLY A 134 -4.36 2.05 -5.67
CA GLY A 134 -3.97 1.66 -4.33
C GLY A 134 -3.70 0.16 -4.21
N GLY A 135 -2.73 -0.20 -3.37
CA GLY A 135 -2.34 -1.60 -3.13
C GLY A 135 -3.29 -2.37 -2.19
N GLY A 136 -4.50 -1.86 -1.94
CA GLY A 136 -5.45 -2.48 -1.02
C GLY A 136 -5.95 -3.84 -1.49
N ARG A 137 -6.03 -4.80 -0.56
CA ARG A 137 -6.52 -6.17 -0.79
C ARG A 137 -7.73 -6.47 0.11
N ARG A 138 -8.69 -7.24 -0.38
CA ARG A 138 -9.85 -7.67 0.43
C ARG A 138 -9.47 -8.56 1.60
N ASP A 139 -8.37 -9.30 1.47
CA ASP A 139 -7.80 -10.17 2.48
C ASP A 139 -7.21 -9.41 3.69
N GLU A 140 -6.78 -8.18 3.47
CA GLU A 140 -6.07 -7.38 4.46
C GLU A 140 -6.96 -6.99 5.64
N GLU A 141 -8.22 -6.64 5.37
CA GLU A 141 -9.18 -6.21 6.38
C GLU A 141 -10.64 -6.32 5.91
N LYS A 142 -11.56 -6.59 6.87
CA LYS A 142 -13.01 -6.73 6.61
C LYS A 142 -13.65 -5.52 5.93
N ALA A 143 -13.24 -4.30 6.29
CA ALA A 143 -13.78 -3.08 5.69
C ALA A 143 -13.42 -2.96 4.20
N ARG A 144 -12.25 -3.45 3.79
CA ARG A 144 -11.83 -3.48 2.38
C ARG A 144 -12.61 -4.48 1.54
N ALA A 145 -13.13 -5.55 2.14
CA ALA A 145 -13.96 -6.52 1.45
C ALA A 145 -15.27 -5.92 0.89
N LYS A 146 -15.72 -4.79 1.43
CA LYS A 146 -16.92 -4.06 0.98
C LYS A 146 -16.65 -3.15 -0.21
N GLU A 147 -15.40 -2.76 -0.46
CA GLU A 147 -15.06 -1.91 -1.60
C GLU A 147 -15.04 -2.70 -2.91
N ARG A 148 -15.34 -2.00 -3.99
CA ARG A 148 -15.18 -2.50 -5.35
C ARG A 148 -13.76 -2.29 -5.84
N VAL A 149 -13.41 -2.91 -6.96
CA VAL A 149 -12.14 -2.66 -7.64
C VAL A 149 -12.05 -1.19 -8.06
N PHE A 150 -13.16 -0.64 -8.62
CA PHE A 150 -13.33 0.80 -8.86
C PHE A 150 -14.20 1.39 -7.76
N SER A 151 -13.58 2.05 -6.80
CA SER A 151 -14.23 2.65 -5.64
C SER A 151 -14.40 4.17 -5.85
N LEU A 152 -15.64 4.60 -6.10
CA LEU A 152 -15.93 6.01 -6.36
C LEU A 152 -15.74 6.85 -5.10
N ARG A 153 -15.10 8.00 -5.27
CA ARG A 153 -14.92 9.04 -4.25
C ARG A 153 -15.64 10.30 -4.68
N ASP A 154 -16.33 10.91 -3.73
CA ASP A 154 -16.98 12.20 -3.93
C ASP A 154 -15.96 13.35 -4.04
N GLU A 155 -16.45 14.57 -4.18
CA GLU A 155 -15.63 15.80 -4.26
C GLU A 155 -14.79 16.08 -3.01
N PHE A 156 -15.11 15.44 -1.86
CA PHE A 156 -14.36 15.51 -0.62
C PHE A 156 -13.39 14.34 -0.45
N GLY A 157 -13.29 13.45 -1.45
CA GLY A 157 -12.47 12.24 -1.40
C GLY A 157 -13.06 11.10 -0.57
N GLN A 158 -14.31 11.25 -0.09
CA GLN A 158 -14.98 10.25 0.73
C GLN A 158 -15.55 9.12 -0.15
N TRP A 159 -15.55 7.92 0.40
CA TRP A 159 -16.16 6.79 -0.28
C TRP A 159 -17.68 6.97 -0.42
N ASP A 160 -18.15 6.84 -1.66
CA ASP A 160 -19.57 6.96 -1.99
C ASP A 160 -20.17 5.58 -2.34
N PRO A 161 -20.64 4.81 -1.33
CA PRO A 161 -21.22 3.50 -1.55
C PRO A 161 -22.56 3.53 -2.29
N ARG A 162 -23.26 4.66 -2.32
CA ARG A 162 -24.57 4.80 -2.97
C ARG A 162 -24.48 4.86 -4.49
N ASN A 163 -23.41 5.49 -4.97
CA ASN A 163 -23.12 5.61 -6.40
C ASN A 163 -22.14 4.55 -6.90
N GLN A 164 -21.77 3.60 -6.05
CA GLN A 164 -20.92 2.47 -6.40
C GLN A 164 -21.62 1.58 -7.44
N ARG A 165 -20.94 1.31 -8.55
CA ARG A 165 -21.49 0.51 -9.65
C ARG A 165 -21.16 -0.98 -9.47
N PRO A 166 -22.03 -1.89 -9.94
CA PRO A 166 -21.71 -3.32 -9.96
C PRO A 166 -20.59 -3.62 -10.97
N GLU A 167 -19.75 -4.60 -10.63
CA GLU A 167 -18.61 -5.06 -11.45
C GLU A 167 -18.85 -6.48 -11.96
N LEU A 168 -20.02 -6.68 -12.63
CA LEU A 168 -20.38 -7.97 -13.19
C LEU A 168 -19.46 -8.29 -14.38
N TRP A 169 -19.01 -9.54 -14.45
CA TRP A 169 -18.15 -10.07 -15.53
C TRP A 169 -16.84 -9.29 -15.69
N ASN A 170 -16.29 -8.72 -14.61
CA ASN A 170 -15.10 -7.86 -14.62
C ASN A 170 -15.21 -6.68 -15.58
N LEU A 171 -16.41 -6.14 -15.76
CA LEU A 171 -16.64 -4.89 -16.45
C LEU A 171 -16.60 -3.75 -15.44
N TYR A 172 -15.69 -2.81 -15.68
CA TYR A 172 -15.47 -1.65 -14.82
C TYR A 172 -16.12 -0.42 -15.44
N ASN A 173 -16.53 0.52 -14.60
CA ASN A 173 -17.15 1.76 -15.05
C ASN A 173 -16.51 2.93 -14.31
N GLY A 174 -15.62 3.62 -15.00
CA GLY A 174 -14.87 4.78 -14.52
C GLY A 174 -15.62 6.11 -14.58
N ARG A 175 -16.91 6.13 -14.94
CA ARG A 175 -17.67 7.38 -15.06
C ARG A 175 -17.69 8.15 -13.76
N HIS A 176 -17.17 9.35 -13.77
CA HIS A 176 -17.11 10.30 -12.67
C HIS A 176 -17.46 11.71 -13.16
N THR A 177 -17.69 12.64 -12.24
CA THR A 177 -17.91 14.05 -12.52
C THR A 177 -16.73 14.90 -12.06
N PRO A 178 -16.55 16.13 -12.55
CA PRO A 178 -15.49 17.01 -12.07
C PRO A 178 -15.47 17.13 -10.55
N GLY A 179 -14.29 16.98 -9.93
CA GLY A 179 -14.09 16.95 -8.48
C GLY A 179 -14.16 15.57 -7.86
N GLN A 180 -14.81 14.61 -8.51
CA GLN A 180 -14.76 13.19 -8.08
C GLN A 180 -13.53 12.49 -8.65
N HIS A 181 -13.13 11.40 -8.01
CA HIS A 181 -12.09 10.49 -8.52
C HIS A 181 -12.43 9.04 -8.17
N VAL A 182 -11.74 8.11 -8.82
CA VAL A 182 -11.89 6.68 -8.55
C VAL A 182 -10.64 6.14 -7.89
N ARG A 183 -10.81 5.48 -6.74
CA ARG A 183 -9.74 4.63 -6.19
C ARG A 183 -9.80 3.29 -6.87
N VAL A 184 -8.67 2.83 -7.39
CA VAL A 184 -8.57 1.57 -8.13
C VAL A 184 -7.69 0.59 -7.38
N PHE A 185 -8.20 -0.63 -7.18
CA PHE A 185 -7.53 -1.67 -6.40
C PHE A 185 -7.23 -2.92 -7.26
N PRO A 186 -6.18 -2.91 -8.09
CA PRO A 186 -5.84 -4.04 -8.96
C PRO A 186 -5.51 -5.33 -8.21
N LEU A 187 -5.06 -5.20 -6.96
CA LEU A 187 -4.71 -6.33 -6.09
C LEU A 187 -5.88 -6.80 -5.22
N SER A 188 -7.09 -6.35 -5.47
CA SER A 188 -8.26 -6.59 -4.60
C SER A 188 -8.49 -8.08 -4.28
N ASN A 189 -8.27 -8.96 -5.24
CA ASN A 189 -8.49 -10.41 -5.12
C ASN A 189 -7.26 -11.21 -4.66
N TRP A 190 -6.12 -10.55 -4.45
CA TRP A 190 -4.89 -11.19 -3.99
C TRP A 190 -4.90 -11.41 -2.48
N THR A 191 -4.36 -12.52 -2.02
CA THR A 191 -4.03 -12.75 -0.61
C THR A 191 -2.59 -12.30 -0.30
N GLU A 192 -2.25 -12.17 0.99
CA GLU A 192 -0.85 -11.92 1.39
C GLU A 192 0.09 -13.01 0.85
N LEU A 193 -0.38 -14.25 0.87
CA LEU A 193 0.41 -15.38 0.35
C LEU A 193 0.61 -15.27 -1.16
N ASP A 194 -0.40 -14.90 -1.94
CA ASP A 194 -0.26 -14.68 -3.39
C ASP A 194 0.76 -13.59 -3.69
N ILE A 195 0.74 -12.48 -2.93
CA ILE A 195 1.74 -11.39 -3.05
C ILE A 195 3.15 -11.92 -2.85
N TRP A 196 3.40 -12.70 -1.80
CA TRP A 196 4.73 -13.23 -1.52
C TRP A 196 5.18 -14.29 -2.54
N GLN A 197 4.28 -15.17 -2.96
CA GLN A 197 4.56 -16.14 -4.02
C GLN A 197 4.88 -15.46 -5.35
N TYR A 198 4.19 -14.36 -5.67
CA TYR A 198 4.44 -13.58 -6.87
C TYR A 198 5.78 -12.85 -6.81
N ILE A 199 6.12 -12.26 -5.64
CA ILE A 199 7.43 -11.65 -5.40
C ILE A 199 8.56 -12.66 -5.65
N GLY A 200 8.42 -13.89 -5.15
CA GLY A 200 9.39 -14.96 -5.38
C GLY A 200 9.48 -15.39 -6.84
N ALA A 201 8.33 -15.59 -7.49
CA ALA A 201 8.26 -16.04 -8.88
C ALA A 201 8.85 -15.02 -9.87
N GLU A 202 8.56 -13.73 -9.67
CA GLU A 202 9.00 -12.63 -10.52
C GLU A 202 10.33 -12.01 -10.07
N LYS A 203 10.88 -12.47 -8.93
CA LYS A 203 12.12 -11.94 -8.32
C LYS A 203 12.06 -10.43 -8.08
N ILE A 204 10.95 -9.98 -7.52
CA ILE A 204 10.72 -8.57 -7.23
C ILE A 204 11.56 -8.15 -6.03
N GLU A 205 12.35 -7.11 -6.19
CA GLU A 205 13.12 -6.50 -5.10
C GLU A 205 12.21 -5.75 -4.13
N LEU A 206 12.49 -5.87 -2.83
CA LEU A 206 11.79 -5.16 -1.76
C LEU A 206 12.79 -4.49 -0.82
N PRO A 207 12.36 -3.47 -0.04
CA PRO A 207 13.16 -2.96 1.07
C PRO A 207 13.61 -4.07 2.01
N GLY A 208 14.86 -4.04 2.47
CA GLY A 208 15.43 -5.06 3.36
C GLY A 208 14.66 -5.29 4.66
N LEU A 209 13.82 -4.34 5.06
CA LEU A 209 12.94 -4.43 6.23
C LEU A 209 11.98 -5.64 6.21
N TYR A 210 11.65 -6.16 5.05
CA TYR A 210 10.77 -7.31 4.90
C TYR A 210 11.43 -8.64 5.27
N TYR A 211 12.75 -8.67 5.36
CA TYR A 211 13.57 -9.83 5.69
C TYR A 211 14.18 -9.68 7.07
N ALA A 212 14.53 -10.81 7.68
CA ALA A 212 15.13 -10.84 9.02
C ALA A 212 16.47 -10.07 9.06
N HIS A 213 16.55 -9.13 9.98
CA HIS A 213 17.75 -8.35 10.27
C HIS A 213 17.82 -8.01 11.76
N ASP A 214 19.01 -7.74 12.26
CA ASP A 214 19.21 -7.30 13.63
C ASP A 214 18.82 -5.83 13.76
N ARG A 215 17.94 -5.53 14.75
CA ARG A 215 17.49 -4.17 15.04
C ARG A 215 17.31 -3.94 16.53
N GLU A 216 17.68 -2.77 16.99
CA GLU A 216 17.34 -2.32 18.33
C GLU A 216 15.84 -2.04 18.40
N VAL A 217 15.18 -2.75 19.32
CA VAL A 217 13.73 -2.66 19.51
C VAL A 217 13.38 -2.55 20.99
N PHE A 218 12.22 -1.98 21.26
CA PHE A 218 11.60 -1.97 22.57
C PHE A 218 10.11 -2.33 22.45
N GLU A 219 9.55 -2.79 23.54
CA GLU A 219 8.13 -3.15 23.59
C GLU A 219 7.29 -1.96 24.04
N ARG A 220 6.23 -1.65 23.28
CA ARG A 220 5.20 -0.67 23.64
C ARG A 220 3.84 -1.20 23.21
N ASP A 221 2.92 -1.28 24.15
CA ASP A 221 1.52 -1.71 23.93
C ASP A 221 1.42 -3.09 23.23
N GLY A 222 2.33 -4.01 23.57
CA GLY A 222 2.41 -5.35 22.99
C GLY A 222 2.97 -5.41 21.56
N MET A 223 3.67 -4.38 21.12
CA MET A 223 4.37 -4.33 19.84
C MET A 223 5.85 -4.07 20.01
N LEU A 224 6.66 -4.68 19.13
CA LEU A 224 8.08 -4.40 19.01
C LEU A 224 8.27 -3.20 18.07
N LEU A 225 8.67 -2.06 18.61
CA LEU A 225 8.98 -0.86 17.84
C LEU A 225 10.49 -0.69 17.68
N ALA A 226 10.94 -0.25 16.52
CA ALA A 226 12.33 0.12 16.30
C ALA A 226 12.71 1.36 17.11
N VAL A 227 13.92 1.38 17.66
CA VAL A 227 14.50 2.60 18.22
C VAL A 227 14.88 3.54 17.08
N GLY A 228 14.45 4.79 17.16
CA GLY A 228 14.76 5.79 16.13
C GLY A 228 14.26 7.18 16.51
N PRO A 229 14.52 8.18 15.68
CA PRO A 229 14.22 9.59 16.00
C PRO A 229 12.73 9.89 16.19
N HIS A 230 11.86 9.02 15.67
CA HIS A 230 10.40 9.17 15.77
C HIS A 230 9.75 8.05 16.61
N SER A 231 10.58 7.21 17.24
CA SER A 231 10.15 6.07 18.05
C SER A 231 11.14 5.86 19.19
N GLU A 232 11.04 6.72 20.18
CA GLU A 232 11.92 6.66 21.37
C GLU A 232 11.31 5.79 22.47
N PRO A 233 12.13 4.97 23.16
CA PRO A 233 11.68 4.21 24.30
C PRO A 233 11.32 5.16 25.47
N ARG A 234 10.20 4.89 26.15
CA ARG A 234 9.82 5.62 27.36
C ARG A 234 10.82 5.33 28.48
N GLN A 235 10.93 6.23 29.45
CA GLN A 235 11.80 6.04 30.60
C GLN A 235 11.50 4.70 31.31
N GLY A 236 12.52 3.84 31.42
CA GLY A 236 12.40 2.50 32.02
C GLY A 236 12.05 1.39 31.02
N ALA A 237 11.84 1.69 29.73
CA ALA A 237 11.69 0.64 28.73
C ALA A 237 13.03 -0.06 28.44
N THR A 238 13.00 -1.38 28.31
CA THR A 238 14.18 -2.17 27.97
C THR A 238 14.39 -2.20 26.46
N VAL A 239 15.51 -1.69 26.00
CA VAL A 239 15.96 -1.81 24.61
C VAL A 239 16.77 -3.09 24.44
N THR A 240 16.47 -3.87 23.40
CA THR A 240 17.19 -5.09 23.07
C THR A 240 17.43 -5.18 21.57
N THR A 241 18.60 -5.67 21.17
CA THR A 241 18.83 -6.05 19.77
C THR A 241 18.20 -7.41 19.53
N ARG A 242 17.32 -7.49 18.57
CA ARG A 242 16.63 -8.73 18.18
C ARG A 242 16.65 -8.90 16.66
N GLN A 243 16.63 -10.15 16.23
CA GLN A 243 16.38 -10.49 14.84
C GLN A 243 14.88 -10.34 14.55
N VAL A 244 14.54 -9.37 13.71
CA VAL A 244 13.17 -8.99 13.39
C VAL A 244 12.99 -8.74 11.90
N ARG A 245 11.75 -8.79 11.43
CA ARG A 245 11.33 -8.30 10.13
C ARG A 245 10.02 -7.52 10.24
N TYR A 246 9.63 -6.85 9.18
CA TYR A 246 8.34 -6.16 9.11
C TYR A 246 7.40 -6.88 8.13
N ARG A 247 6.14 -7.14 8.52
CA ARG A 247 5.10 -7.67 7.62
C ARG A 247 4.47 -6.55 6.79
N THR A 248 4.31 -5.38 7.41
CA THR A 248 3.87 -4.15 6.75
C THR A 248 4.89 -3.06 6.99
N VAL A 249 5.02 -2.12 6.07
CA VAL A 249 5.90 -0.97 6.22
C VAL A 249 5.08 0.30 6.12
N GLY A 250 5.31 1.22 7.04
CA GLY A 250 4.63 2.50 7.12
C GLY A 250 5.43 3.47 7.98
N ASP A 251 4.75 4.26 8.80
CA ASP A 251 5.35 5.19 9.75
C ASP A 251 6.07 4.45 10.89
N MET A 252 7.34 4.79 11.18
CA MET A 252 8.16 4.17 12.21
C MET A 252 7.51 4.22 13.60
N SER A 253 6.77 5.30 13.88
CA SER A 253 6.15 5.54 15.19
C SER A 253 5.02 4.57 15.51
N CYS A 254 4.41 3.92 14.51
CA CYS A 254 3.25 3.05 14.67
C CYS A 254 3.37 1.68 13.98
N THR A 255 4.50 1.37 13.33
CA THR A 255 4.72 0.09 12.67
C THR A 255 5.53 -0.86 13.54
N GLY A 256 4.90 -1.94 13.98
CA GLY A 256 5.54 -2.99 14.78
C GLY A 256 6.30 -4.00 13.93
N ALA A 257 7.47 -4.39 14.43
CA ALA A 257 8.24 -5.52 13.92
C ALA A 257 7.72 -6.85 14.49
N VAL A 258 8.02 -7.95 13.83
CA VAL A 258 7.83 -9.32 14.33
C VAL A 258 9.18 -10.01 14.51
N ALA A 259 9.34 -10.74 15.60
CA ALA A 259 10.52 -11.59 15.78
C ALA A 259 10.45 -12.73 14.74
N SER A 260 11.45 -12.83 13.89
CA SER A 260 11.45 -13.81 12.79
C SER A 260 12.87 -14.03 12.28
N PRO A 261 13.24 -15.29 11.98
CA PRO A 261 14.49 -15.62 11.32
C PRO A 261 14.39 -15.63 9.78
N ALA A 262 13.21 -15.36 9.21
CA ALA A 262 12.94 -15.45 7.77
C ALA A 262 13.76 -14.41 7.00
N SER A 263 14.84 -14.84 6.38
CA SER A 263 15.81 -14.00 5.68
C SER A 263 15.72 -14.08 4.15
N THR A 264 14.96 -15.03 3.63
CA THR A 264 14.70 -15.22 2.19
C THR A 264 13.21 -15.11 1.89
N VAL A 265 12.87 -14.96 0.62
CA VAL A 265 11.47 -14.94 0.17
C VAL A 265 10.77 -16.26 0.50
N GLU A 266 11.47 -17.38 0.33
CA GLU A 266 10.98 -18.73 0.62
C GLU A 266 10.66 -18.90 2.10
N ASP A 267 11.52 -18.41 2.99
CA ASP A 267 11.29 -18.44 4.45
C ASP A 267 10.04 -17.62 4.80
N VAL A 268 9.89 -16.43 4.21
CA VAL A 268 8.72 -15.57 4.45
C VAL A 268 7.45 -16.24 3.93
N ILE A 269 7.49 -16.87 2.76
CA ILE A 269 6.34 -17.63 2.21
C ILE A 269 5.93 -18.73 3.19
N ALA A 270 6.90 -19.51 3.71
CA ALA A 270 6.63 -20.57 4.67
C ALA A 270 6.01 -20.03 5.98
N GLU A 271 6.53 -18.91 6.49
CA GLU A 271 6.01 -18.25 7.68
C GLU A 271 4.58 -17.73 7.47
N VAL A 272 4.32 -17.04 6.35
CA VAL A 272 3.00 -16.50 6.01
C VAL A 272 1.98 -17.62 5.84
N ALA A 273 2.35 -18.71 5.17
CA ALA A 273 1.47 -19.88 4.98
C ALA A 273 1.10 -20.57 6.30
N ALA A 274 1.97 -20.51 7.30
CA ALA A 274 1.73 -21.07 8.64
C ALA A 274 0.93 -20.15 9.57
N THR A 275 0.83 -18.85 9.22
CA THR A 275 0.24 -17.82 10.08
C THR A 275 -1.28 -17.82 9.95
N ARG A 276 -1.99 -17.74 11.11
CA ARG A 276 -3.46 -17.62 11.18
C ARG A 276 -3.94 -16.20 11.46
N VAL A 277 -3.04 -15.27 11.70
CA VAL A 277 -3.34 -13.88 12.06
C VAL A 277 -3.21 -13.01 10.82
N THR A 278 -4.21 -12.15 10.58
CA THR A 278 -4.16 -11.19 9.47
C THR A 278 -2.96 -10.24 9.60
N GLU A 279 -2.48 -9.78 8.48
CA GLU A 279 -1.27 -8.93 8.39
C GLU A 279 -1.34 -7.70 9.30
N ARG A 280 -2.45 -6.97 9.27
CA ARG A 280 -2.62 -5.73 10.04
C ARG A 280 -2.93 -5.97 11.52
N GLY A 281 -3.67 -7.01 11.84
CA GLY A 281 -4.07 -7.30 13.22
C GLY A 281 -2.91 -7.52 14.19
N ALA A 282 -1.73 -7.87 13.69
CA ALA A 282 -0.53 -8.10 14.50
C ALA A 282 0.45 -6.92 14.54
N THR A 283 0.46 -6.01 13.54
CA THR A 283 1.59 -5.12 13.29
C THR A 283 1.27 -3.62 13.27
N ARG A 284 -0.01 -3.24 13.35
CA ARG A 284 -0.43 -1.84 13.30
C ARG A 284 -1.08 -1.38 14.59
N ALA A 285 -0.46 -0.39 15.26
CA ALA A 285 -0.99 0.21 16.49
C ALA A 285 -2.31 0.93 16.26
N ASP A 286 -2.40 1.64 15.16
CA ASP A 286 -3.53 2.47 14.79
C ASP A 286 -4.79 1.67 14.39
N ASP A 287 -4.63 0.40 14.00
CA ASP A 287 -5.75 -0.50 13.70
C ASP A 287 -6.27 -1.26 14.94
N ARG A 288 -5.55 -1.22 16.06
CA ARG A 288 -5.92 -1.88 17.32
C ARG A 288 -6.94 -1.09 18.17
N ILE A 289 -7.11 0.20 17.88
CA ILE A 289 -7.91 1.12 18.70
C ILE A 289 -9.41 1.02 18.40
N SER A 290 -9.80 0.57 17.21
CA SER A 290 -11.22 0.45 16.82
C SER A 290 -11.39 -0.57 15.69
N GLU A 291 -12.40 -1.46 15.80
CA GLU A 291 -12.82 -2.32 14.68
C GLU A 291 -13.35 -1.52 13.47
N ALA A 292 -13.68 -0.24 13.69
CA ALA A 292 -14.17 0.68 12.68
C ALA A 292 -13.09 1.63 12.13
N ALA A 293 -11.82 1.53 12.58
CA ALA A 293 -10.76 2.50 12.24
C ALA A 293 -10.61 2.73 10.73
N MET A 294 -10.77 1.70 9.90
CA MET A 294 -10.70 1.84 8.44
C MET A 294 -11.99 2.43 7.84
N GLU A 295 -13.16 2.16 8.42
CA GLU A 295 -14.40 2.80 7.95
C GLU A 295 -14.39 4.30 8.25
N ASP A 296 -13.83 4.69 9.40
CA ASP A 296 -13.67 6.09 9.75
C ASP A 296 -12.67 6.79 8.81
N ARG A 297 -11.54 6.14 8.49
CA ARG A 297 -10.57 6.65 7.51
C ARG A 297 -11.16 6.82 6.10
N LYS A 298 -12.06 5.92 5.67
CA LYS A 298 -12.77 6.06 4.39
C LYS A 298 -13.66 7.29 4.38
N LYS A 299 -14.30 7.62 5.50
CA LYS A 299 -15.12 8.83 5.65
C LYS A 299 -14.25 10.09 5.64
N GLU A 300 -13.00 9.97 6.10
CA GLU A 300 -12.01 11.06 6.10
C GLU A 300 -11.30 11.20 4.74
N GLY A 301 -11.51 10.29 3.80
CA GLY A 301 -10.89 10.33 2.47
C GLY A 301 -9.49 9.70 2.38
N TYR A 302 -9.04 8.99 3.42
CA TYR A 302 -7.68 8.44 3.45
C TYR A 302 -7.49 7.20 2.55
N PHE A 303 -8.57 6.41 2.30
CA PHE A 303 -8.54 5.26 1.39
C PHE A 303 -9.79 5.18 0.55
#